data_7aa0433d13b8b83f5fbf54404f3a0a7c
#
_entry.id   7aa0433d13b8b83f5fbf54404f3a0a7c
#
_cell.length_a   1.000
_cell.length_b   1.000
_cell.length_c   1.000
_cell.angle_alpha   90.00
_cell.angle_beta   90.00
_cell.angle_gamma   90.00
#
_symmetry.space_group_name_H-M   'P 1'
#
loop_
_entity.id
_entity.type
_entity.pdbx_description
1 polymer ?
#
loop_
_entity_poly.entity_id
_entity_poly.type
_entity_poly.pdbx_seq_one_letter_code
_entity_poly.pdbx_strand_id
1 'polypeptide(L)'
;MKAKHLVWARRISQTFFLLLFLFLLIESRLPQDIFVDYSLVFSAEQDLTLHQPVKFFFELSPLVGLSSLVSGYQIINGFLWGAGVLILTVLLGRVFCGFVCPFGTIHHLVSWVKPSLKGDRMVKANQKTRSQRIKYFVLIALFAGAVMGLNMVGLLDPISFLFRSLALSVLPGVGVGLRVLFDAMASSDVKVFNYLSFGAEVMASPVFGYSDQAFQGAWFIGVLFLIILFLNRIRPRFWCRTLCPLGALLGLCSRVSILRLEKDQDKCTNCQLCVKSCQGAASPMPGEKWENAECLACFNCFHACPENALSFKFSWPPGLNPRPDMGRRAVLGGLVAGVSFPFLGRLDGQLSKVSDPRLIRPPGSLPEDDF
;
A
#
# COMPACT_ATOMS: atom_id res chain seq x y z
N MET A 1 -25.45 -3.33 -17.57
CA MET A 1 -24.36 -4.35 -17.42
C MET A 1 -24.72 -5.26 -16.26
N LYS A 2 -24.58 -6.59 -16.41
CA LYS A 2 -24.86 -7.52 -15.31
C LYS A 2 -23.81 -7.36 -14.22
N ALA A 3 -24.20 -7.29 -12.94
CA ALA A 3 -23.31 -7.10 -11.77
C ALA A 3 -22.10 -8.06 -11.77
N LYS A 4 -22.29 -9.28 -12.29
CA LYS A 4 -21.26 -10.31 -12.41
C LYS A 4 -20.06 -9.85 -13.27
N HIS A 5 -20.29 -9.15 -14.39
CA HIS A 5 -19.21 -8.69 -15.26
C HIS A 5 -18.32 -7.63 -14.60
N LEU A 6 -18.90 -6.72 -13.80
CA LEU A 6 -18.14 -5.71 -13.07
C LEU A 6 -17.21 -6.34 -12.02
N VAL A 7 -17.69 -7.36 -11.30
CA VAL A 7 -16.86 -8.08 -10.32
C VAL A 7 -15.74 -8.86 -11.00
N TRP A 8 -16.00 -9.48 -12.17
CA TRP A 8 -14.97 -10.16 -12.94
C TRP A 8 -13.93 -9.19 -13.52
N ALA A 9 -14.37 -8.08 -14.14
CA ALA A 9 -13.47 -7.04 -14.63
C ALA A 9 -12.54 -6.52 -13.53
N ARG A 10 -13.07 -6.31 -12.31
CA ARG A 10 -12.27 -5.95 -11.16
C ARG A 10 -11.23 -7.02 -10.81
N ARG A 11 -11.61 -8.29 -10.76
CA ARG A 11 -10.67 -9.39 -10.43
C ARG A 11 -9.54 -9.48 -11.45
N ILE A 12 -9.86 -9.38 -12.72
CA ILE A 12 -8.88 -9.36 -13.83
C ILE A 12 -7.95 -8.17 -13.65
N SER A 13 -8.48 -6.96 -13.44
CA SER A 13 -7.69 -5.75 -13.19
C SER A 13 -6.76 -5.91 -11.97
N GLN A 14 -7.28 -6.41 -10.86
CA GLN A 14 -6.48 -6.65 -9.66
C GLN A 14 -5.33 -7.62 -9.90
N THR A 15 -5.59 -8.73 -10.61
CA THR A 15 -4.55 -9.71 -10.94
C THR A 15 -3.51 -9.11 -11.87
N PHE A 16 -3.95 -8.40 -12.91
CA PHE A 16 -3.07 -7.73 -13.85
C PHE A 16 -2.13 -6.73 -13.16
N PHE A 17 -2.66 -5.79 -12.36
CA PHE A 17 -1.84 -4.79 -11.69
C PHE A 17 -0.94 -5.38 -10.61
N LEU A 18 -1.34 -6.46 -9.94
CA LEU A 18 -0.48 -7.16 -9.00
C LEU A 18 0.69 -7.85 -9.72
N LEU A 19 0.41 -8.56 -10.82
CA LEU A 19 1.45 -9.22 -11.62
C LEU A 19 2.38 -8.19 -12.28
N LEU A 20 1.84 -7.10 -12.80
CA LEU A 20 2.63 -6.00 -13.33
C LEU A 20 3.54 -5.39 -12.26
N PHE A 21 3.03 -5.16 -11.05
CA PHE A 21 3.83 -4.65 -9.93
C PHE A 21 4.98 -5.60 -9.57
N LEU A 22 4.70 -6.90 -9.47
CA LEU A 22 5.72 -7.91 -9.17
C LEU A 22 6.76 -8.03 -10.29
N PHE A 23 6.32 -7.98 -11.53
CA PHE A 23 7.20 -7.98 -12.69
C PHE A 23 8.15 -6.76 -12.66
N LEU A 24 7.59 -5.55 -12.51
CA LEU A 24 8.38 -4.31 -12.44
C LEU A 24 9.28 -4.26 -11.20
N LEU A 25 8.88 -4.89 -10.10
CA LEU A 25 9.71 -5.02 -8.91
C LEU A 25 10.95 -5.89 -9.17
N ILE A 26 10.80 -7.00 -9.88
CA ILE A 26 11.90 -7.88 -10.26
C ILE A 26 12.84 -7.18 -11.25
N GLU A 27 12.26 -6.52 -12.24
CA GLU A 27 13.01 -5.76 -13.26
C GLU A 27 13.80 -4.57 -12.66
N SER A 28 13.31 -4.00 -11.57
CA SER A 28 13.96 -2.87 -10.86
C SER A 28 15.17 -3.29 -10.03
N ARG A 29 15.54 -4.57 -10.02
CA ARG A 29 16.78 -5.00 -9.38
C ARG A 29 17.95 -4.53 -10.22
N LEU A 30 18.95 -3.95 -9.55
CA LEU A 30 20.21 -3.62 -10.21
C LEU A 30 20.79 -4.89 -10.83
N PRO A 31 21.15 -4.88 -12.14
CA PRO A 31 21.94 -5.95 -12.71
C PRO A 31 23.20 -6.14 -11.86
N GLN A 32 23.46 -7.34 -11.37
CA GLN A 32 24.62 -7.62 -10.52
C GLN A 32 25.94 -7.49 -11.30
N ASP A 33 25.87 -7.34 -12.61
CA ASP A 33 26.99 -7.25 -13.55
C ASP A 33 27.49 -5.83 -13.82
N ILE A 34 26.88 -4.80 -13.22
CA ILE A 34 27.49 -3.49 -13.19
C ILE A 34 28.61 -3.56 -12.14
N PHE A 35 29.78 -4.06 -12.55
CA PHE A 35 31.04 -3.52 -12.04
C PHE A 35 30.93 -2.01 -12.22
N VAL A 36 30.56 -1.31 -11.16
CA VAL A 36 30.57 0.14 -11.12
C VAL A 36 32.02 0.50 -11.37
N ASP A 37 32.31 0.88 -12.61
CA ASP A 37 33.59 1.47 -12.93
C ASP A 37 33.66 2.73 -12.06
N TYR A 38 34.44 2.69 -10.99
CA TYR A 38 34.54 3.75 -9.99
C TYR A 38 34.91 5.09 -10.62
N SER A 39 35.46 5.08 -11.84
CA SER A 39 35.74 6.28 -12.63
C SER A 39 34.48 7.00 -13.11
N LEU A 40 33.34 6.30 -13.26
CA LEU A 40 32.05 6.89 -13.70
C LEU A 40 31.24 7.48 -12.52
N VAL A 41 31.52 7.10 -11.27
CA VAL A 41 30.83 7.61 -10.08
C VAL A 41 31.25 9.06 -9.78
N PHE A 42 32.44 9.51 -10.27
CA PHE A 42 32.95 10.85 -10.03
C PHE A 42 32.60 11.87 -11.10
N SER A 43 31.96 11.50 -12.21
CA SER A 43 31.35 12.47 -13.12
C SER A 43 29.97 12.89 -12.56
N ALA A 44 29.99 13.80 -11.60
CA ALA A 44 28.90 14.17 -10.70
C ALA A 44 27.74 14.96 -11.33
N GLU A 45 27.52 14.88 -12.64
CA GLU A 45 26.41 15.60 -13.32
C GLU A 45 25.55 14.73 -14.23
N GLN A 46 25.80 13.42 -14.30
CA GLN A 46 24.84 12.54 -14.91
C GLN A 46 23.86 12.12 -13.83
N ASP A 47 22.66 12.71 -13.90
CA ASP A 47 21.44 12.18 -13.26
C ASP A 47 21.49 10.65 -13.32
N LEU A 48 21.85 10.01 -12.23
CA LEU A 48 21.63 8.59 -12.02
C LEU A 48 20.11 8.39 -11.94
N THR A 49 19.42 8.69 -13.04
CA THR A 49 18.06 8.24 -13.28
C THR A 49 18.15 6.72 -13.42
N LEU A 50 18.32 6.06 -12.26
CA LEU A 50 18.11 4.64 -12.15
C LEU A 50 16.79 4.37 -12.86
N HIS A 51 16.86 3.67 -13.98
CA HIS A 51 15.69 3.28 -14.74
C HIS A 51 14.91 2.28 -13.88
N GLN A 52 14.12 2.80 -12.93
CA GLN A 52 13.33 1.99 -12.02
C GLN A 52 11.91 1.92 -12.57
N PRO A 53 11.58 0.89 -13.33
CA PRO A 53 10.27 0.78 -13.96
C PRO A 53 9.14 0.72 -12.94
N VAL A 54 9.42 0.30 -11.71
CA VAL A 54 8.46 0.30 -10.60
C VAL A 54 8.03 1.72 -10.18
N LYS A 55 8.80 2.76 -10.55
CA LYS A 55 8.51 4.17 -10.32
C LYS A 55 7.11 4.56 -10.79
N PHE A 56 6.62 3.94 -11.86
CA PHE A 56 5.26 4.13 -12.36
C PHE A 56 4.19 4.01 -11.27
N PHE A 57 4.29 3.02 -10.38
CA PHE A 57 3.33 2.87 -9.30
C PHE A 57 3.43 3.96 -8.23
N PHE A 58 4.62 4.50 -7.99
CA PHE A 58 4.81 5.62 -7.06
C PHE A 58 4.23 6.91 -7.62
N GLU A 59 4.37 7.13 -8.92
CA GLU A 59 3.79 8.28 -9.64
C GLU A 59 2.26 8.25 -9.64
N LEU A 60 1.67 7.05 -9.65
CA LEU A 60 0.21 6.89 -9.51
C LEU A 60 -0.30 7.23 -8.10
N SER A 61 0.57 7.34 -7.08
CA SER A 61 0.15 7.70 -5.72
C SER A 61 -0.01 9.21 -5.57
N PRO A 62 -1.24 9.75 -5.53
CA PRO A 62 -1.45 11.17 -5.34
C PRO A 62 -0.98 11.67 -3.96
N LEU A 63 -0.87 10.76 -2.99
CA LEU A 63 -0.41 11.09 -1.66
C LEU A 63 1.07 11.49 -1.66
N VAL A 64 1.91 10.74 -2.38
CA VAL A 64 3.35 11.03 -2.54
C VAL A 64 3.53 12.35 -3.27
N GLY A 65 2.82 12.56 -4.38
CA GLY A 65 2.90 13.81 -5.15
C GLY A 65 2.49 15.05 -4.33
N LEU A 66 1.39 14.97 -3.59
CA LEU A 66 0.92 16.08 -2.75
C LEU A 66 1.87 16.36 -1.58
N SER A 67 2.43 15.31 -0.95
CA SER A 67 3.37 15.51 0.16
C SER A 67 4.67 16.15 -0.30
N SER A 68 5.19 15.78 -1.47
CA SER A 68 6.39 16.39 -2.05
C SER A 68 6.16 17.84 -2.43
N LEU A 69 4.97 18.17 -2.95
CA LEU A 69 4.59 19.55 -3.24
C LEU A 69 4.56 20.40 -1.96
N VAL A 70 4.04 19.84 -0.86
CA VAL A 70 3.93 20.56 0.42
C VAL A 70 5.29 20.69 1.12
N SER A 71 6.15 19.67 1.08
CA SER A 71 7.43 19.67 1.80
C SER A 71 8.55 20.40 1.06
N GLY A 72 8.59 20.33 -0.27
CA GLY A 72 9.71 20.84 -1.08
C GLY A 72 9.31 21.87 -2.12
N TYR A 73 8.03 22.21 -2.25
CA TYR A 73 7.49 23.10 -3.30
C TYR A 73 7.91 22.69 -4.73
N GLN A 74 8.30 21.43 -4.92
CA GLN A 74 8.72 20.91 -6.21
C GLN A 74 7.62 20.03 -6.82
N ILE A 75 7.32 20.28 -8.07
CA ILE A 75 6.41 19.44 -8.85
C ILE A 75 7.23 18.31 -9.45
N ILE A 76 6.97 17.09 -8.96
CA ILE A 76 7.58 15.89 -9.51
C ILE A 76 6.94 15.60 -10.88
N ASN A 77 7.75 15.18 -11.87
CA ASN A 77 7.27 14.89 -13.22
C ASN A 77 6.08 13.91 -13.28
N GLY A 78 5.98 13.00 -12.30
CA GLY A 78 4.85 12.06 -12.15
C GLY A 78 3.58 12.63 -11.49
N PHE A 79 3.56 13.91 -11.07
CA PHE A 79 2.40 14.50 -10.38
C PHE A 79 1.10 14.45 -11.21
N LEU A 80 1.20 14.52 -12.53
CA LEU A 80 0.05 14.44 -13.43
C LEU A 80 -0.70 13.10 -13.31
N TRP A 81 0.00 12.00 -13.14
CA TRP A 81 -0.62 10.68 -12.94
C TRP A 81 -1.37 10.61 -11.63
N GLY A 82 -0.79 11.12 -10.55
CA GLY A 82 -1.45 11.23 -9.24
C GLY A 82 -2.68 12.14 -9.29
N ALA A 83 -2.61 13.28 -10.00
CA ALA A 83 -3.75 14.16 -10.23
C ALA A 83 -4.87 13.45 -11.02
N GLY A 84 -4.51 12.66 -12.05
CA GLY A 84 -5.45 11.82 -12.78
C GLY A 84 -6.20 10.84 -11.86
N VAL A 85 -5.52 10.21 -10.91
CA VAL A 85 -6.14 9.33 -9.91
C VAL A 85 -7.10 10.11 -9.00
N LEU A 86 -6.79 11.35 -8.61
CA LEU A 86 -7.70 12.20 -7.83
C LEU A 86 -8.97 12.55 -8.62
N ILE A 87 -8.82 12.95 -9.88
CA ILE A 87 -9.94 13.25 -10.77
C ILE A 87 -10.82 12.00 -10.94
N LEU A 88 -10.22 10.85 -11.21
CA LEU A 88 -10.93 9.58 -11.33
C LEU A 88 -11.67 9.22 -10.04
N THR A 89 -11.09 9.55 -8.87
CA THR A 89 -11.73 9.33 -7.57
C THR A 89 -12.93 10.25 -7.36
N VAL A 90 -12.89 11.48 -7.83
CA VAL A 90 -14.04 12.40 -7.79
C VAL A 90 -15.15 11.92 -8.73
N LEU A 91 -14.82 11.34 -9.86
CA LEU A 91 -15.81 10.82 -10.82
C LEU A 91 -16.44 9.50 -10.33
N LEU A 92 -15.61 8.52 -10.01
CA LEU A 92 -16.03 7.12 -9.81
C LEU A 92 -15.92 6.64 -8.34
N GLY A 93 -15.44 7.47 -7.42
CA GLY A 93 -15.12 7.06 -6.07
C GLY A 93 -13.75 6.37 -5.98
N ARG A 94 -13.50 5.62 -4.90
CA ARG A 94 -12.18 5.01 -4.59
C ARG A 94 -11.86 3.79 -5.48
N VAL A 95 -12.03 3.90 -6.79
CA VAL A 95 -11.79 2.83 -7.77
C VAL A 95 -10.32 2.38 -7.74
N PHE A 96 -9.37 3.32 -7.58
CA PHE A 96 -7.95 2.99 -7.46
C PHE A 96 -7.69 1.92 -6.39
N CYS A 97 -8.26 2.08 -5.18
CA CYS A 97 -8.09 1.11 -4.09
C CYS A 97 -8.76 -0.24 -4.36
N GLY A 98 -9.78 -0.26 -5.21
CA GLY A 98 -10.53 -1.47 -5.56
C GLY A 98 -9.96 -2.24 -6.74
N PHE A 99 -9.32 -1.59 -7.70
CA PHE A 99 -8.94 -2.17 -9.00
C PHE A 99 -7.44 -2.16 -9.26
N VAL A 100 -6.72 -1.11 -8.85
CA VAL A 100 -5.33 -0.85 -9.26
C VAL A 100 -4.33 -1.15 -8.15
N CYS A 101 -4.64 -0.82 -6.90
CA CYS A 101 -3.69 -0.90 -5.79
C CYS A 101 -3.25 -2.35 -5.52
N PRO A 102 -1.95 -2.70 -5.71
CA PRO A 102 -1.45 -4.07 -5.53
C PRO A 102 -1.54 -4.52 -4.06
N PHE A 103 -1.31 -3.62 -3.10
CA PHE A 103 -1.44 -3.94 -1.68
C PHE A 103 -2.89 -4.26 -1.29
N GLY A 104 -3.86 -3.51 -1.84
CA GLY A 104 -5.29 -3.83 -1.69
C GLY A 104 -5.65 -5.21 -2.25
N THR A 105 -4.99 -5.63 -3.32
CA THR A 105 -5.18 -6.96 -3.94
C THR A 105 -4.64 -8.07 -3.04
N ILE A 106 -3.44 -7.90 -2.45
CA ILE A 106 -2.87 -8.86 -1.50
C ILE A 106 -3.80 -9.04 -0.29
N HIS A 107 -4.29 -7.95 0.30
CA HIS A 107 -5.26 -8.02 1.40
C HIS A 107 -6.54 -8.76 1.02
N HIS A 108 -7.01 -8.58 -0.21
CA HIS A 108 -8.18 -9.31 -0.72
C HIS A 108 -7.89 -10.80 -0.88
N LEU A 109 -6.73 -11.17 -1.42
CA LEU A 109 -6.27 -12.55 -1.60
C LEU A 109 -6.15 -13.27 -0.26
N VAL A 110 -5.46 -12.66 0.72
CA VAL A 110 -5.30 -13.23 2.08
C VAL A 110 -6.66 -13.46 2.74
N SER A 111 -7.60 -12.53 2.60
CA SER A 111 -8.95 -12.68 3.14
C SER A 111 -9.76 -13.78 2.44
N TRP A 112 -9.46 -14.07 1.18
CA TRP A 112 -10.16 -15.10 0.39
C TRP A 112 -9.62 -16.50 0.65
N VAL A 113 -8.29 -16.69 0.72
CA VAL A 113 -7.63 -18.01 0.86
C VAL A 113 -8.04 -18.70 2.15
N LYS A 114 -8.19 -17.97 3.25
CA LYS A 114 -8.61 -18.55 4.54
C LYS A 114 -9.60 -17.62 5.25
N PRO A 115 -10.89 -17.65 4.89
CA PRO A 115 -11.88 -16.83 5.56
C PRO A 115 -12.03 -17.30 7.02
N SER A 116 -11.47 -16.52 7.94
CA SER A 116 -11.57 -16.79 9.39
C SER A 116 -12.94 -16.40 9.96
N LEU A 117 -13.65 -15.54 9.24
CA LEU A 117 -14.93 -14.99 9.64
C LEU A 117 -16.04 -15.55 8.74
N LYS A 118 -17.08 -16.15 9.35
CA LYS A 118 -18.24 -16.70 8.66
C LYS A 118 -19.53 -16.18 9.33
N GLY A 119 -20.64 -16.19 8.58
CA GLY A 119 -21.95 -15.81 9.10
C GLY A 119 -21.98 -14.41 9.74
N ASP A 120 -22.58 -14.30 10.92
CA ASP A 120 -22.78 -13.04 11.66
C ASP A 120 -21.46 -12.35 12.08
N ARG A 121 -20.40 -13.14 12.30
CA ARG A 121 -19.07 -12.56 12.62
C ARG A 121 -18.53 -11.75 11.45
N MET A 122 -18.76 -12.18 10.21
CA MET A 122 -18.37 -11.43 9.01
C MET A 122 -19.20 -10.14 8.87
N VAL A 123 -20.52 -10.20 9.16
CA VAL A 123 -21.38 -9.01 9.16
C VAL A 123 -20.88 -8.00 10.18
N LYS A 124 -20.64 -8.40 11.42
CA LYS A 124 -20.08 -7.52 12.48
C LYS A 124 -18.72 -6.94 12.10
N ALA A 125 -17.82 -7.73 11.51
CA ALA A 125 -16.50 -7.27 11.06
C ALA A 125 -16.58 -6.26 9.93
N ASN A 126 -17.62 -6.32 9.10
CA ASN A 126 -17.84 -5.42 7.96
C ASN A 126 -18.73 -4.22 8.27
N GLN A 127 -19.19 -4.07 9.50
CA GLN A 127 -19.86 -2.86 9.97
C GLN A 127 -18.85 -1.73 10.18
N LYS A 128 -19.35 -0.49 10.12
CA LYS A 128 -18.58 0.72 10.41
C LYS A 128 -18.05 0.69 11.85
N THR A 129 -16.78 1.07 12.02
CA THR A 129 -16.12 1.10 13.33
C THR A 129 -15.40 2.41 13.57
N ARG A 130 -15.28 2.79 14.84
CA ARG A 130 -14.53 4.00 15.24
C ARG A 130 -13.06 3.98 14.79
N SER A 131 -12.45 2.80 14.69
CA SER A 131 -11.05 2.65 14.26
C SER A 131 -10.80 3.12 12.81
N GLN A 132 -11.82 3.20 11.96
CA GLN A 132 -11.66 3.76 10.61
C GLN A 132 -11.27 5.25 10.60
N ARG A 133 -11.42 5.94 11.73
CA ARG A 133 -10.99 7.35 11.89
C ARG A 133 -9.47 7.48 11.98
N ILE A 134 -8.77 6.45 12.44
CA ILE A 134 -7.31 6.46 12.66
C ILE A 134 -6.56 6.86 11.39
N LYS A 135 -6.95 6.37 10.22
CA LYS A 135 -6.31 6.73 8.95
C LYS A 135 -6.35 8.23 8.63
N TYR A 136 -7.39 8.94 9.07
CA TYR A 136 -7.48 10.39 8.88
C TYR A 136 -6.54 11.14 9.82
N PHE A 137 -6.33 10.63 11.05
CA PHE A 137 -5.31 11.18 11.95
C PHE A 137 -3.91 10.97 11.39
N VAL A 138 -3.63 9.77 10.92
CA VAL A 138 -2.37 9.46 10.25
C VAL A 138 -2.14 10.41 9.07
N LEU A 139 -3.17 10.64 8.26
CA LEU A 139 -3.09 11.58 7.13
C LEU A 139 -2.76 13.01 7.60
N ILE A 140 -3.44 13.51 8.63
CA ILE A 140 -3.21 14.85 9.19
C ILE A 140 -1.79 14.96 9.76
N ALA A 141 -1.34 13.97 10.52
CA ALA A 141 0.00 13.95 11.11
C ALA A 141 1.09 13.95 10.02
N LEU A 142 0.93 13.15 8.96
CA LEU A 142 1.88 13.10 7.85
C LEU A 142 1.96 14.43 7.09
N PHE A 143 0.81 15.08 6.82
CA PHE A 143 0.83 16.39 6.17
C PHE A 143 1.38 17.49 7.08
N ALA A 144 1.09 17.45 8.37
CA ALA A 144 1.68 18.39 9.34
C ALA A 144 3.21 18.25 9.40
N GLY A 145 3.72 17.00 9.38
CA GLY A 145 5.15 16.74 9.27
C GLY A 145 5.74 17.22 7.94
N ALA A 146 5.04 17.03 6.83
CA ALA A 146 5.47 17.50 5.51
C ALA A 146 5.59 19.02 5.44
N VAL A 147 4.67 19.77 6.07
CA VAL A 147 4.76 21.24 6.21
C VAL A 147 6.03 21.67 6.98
N MET A 148 6.46 20.85 7.94
CA MET A 148 7.72 21.07 8.68
C MET A 148 8.98 20.57 7.90
N GLY A 149 8.84 20.20 6.64
CA GLY A 149 9.93 19.69 5.79
C GLY A 149 10.24 18.19 5.96
N LEU A 150 9.51 17.46 6.81
CA LEU A 150 9.73 16.04 7.04
C LEU A 150 8.76 15.18 6.21
N ASN A 151 9.21 14.71 5.06
CA ASN A 151 8.38 13.88 4.18
C ASN A 151 8.41 12.38 4.57
N MET A 152 7.63 12.01 5.59
CA MET A 152 7.50 10.61 6.05
C MET A 152 6.35 9.85 5.38
N VAL A 153 5.67 10.45 4.42
CA VAL A 153 4.53 9.83 3.72
C VAL A 153 4.91 8.47 3.12
N GLY A 154 6.11 8.37 2.55
CA GLY A 154 6.62 7.12 1.98
C GLY A 154 6.72 5.96 2.98
N LEU A 155 6.71 6.17 4.30
CA LEU A 155 6.70 5.09 5.29
C LEU A 155 5.37 4.34 5.34
N LEU A 156 4.26 5.08 5.22
CA LEU A 156 2.90 4.56 5.41
C LEU A 156 2.10 4.52 4.11
N ASP A 157 2.63 5.05 2.99
CA ASP A 157 2.02 4.89 1.68
C ASP A 157 1.94 3.39 1.32
N PRO A 158 0.78 2.87 0.90
CA PRO A 158 0.58 1.43 0.68
C PRO A 158 1.50 0.85 -0.40
N ILE A 159 1.84 1.64 -1.42
CA ILE A 159 2.69 1.20 -2.53
C ILE A 159 4.14 1.13 -2.03
N SER A 160 4.63 2.18 -1.38
CA SER A 160 5.99 2.25 -0.82
C SER A 160 6.21 1.21 0.27
N PHE A 161 5.21 1.01 1.14
CA PHE A 161 5.28 0.00 2.19
C PHE A 161 5.35 -1.41 1.60
N LEU A 162 4.50 -1.72 0.60
CA LEU A 162 4.53 -3.00 -0.09
C LEU A 162 5.87 -3.24 -0.80
N PHE A 163 6.36 -2.24 -1.54
CA PHE A 163 7.64 -2.31 -2.23
C PHE A 163 8.77 -2.66 -1.27
N ARG A 164 8.91 -1.90 -0.18
CA ARG A 164 9.96 -2.14 0.83
C ARG A 164 9.81 -3.51 1.51
N SER A 165 8.59 -3.91 1.84
CA SER A 165 8.36 -5.21 2.47
C SER A 165 8.76 -6.36 1.57
N LEU A 166 8.45 -6.27 0.27
CA LEU A 166 8.83 -7.29 -0.70
C LEU A 166 10.33 -7.23 -1.04
N ALA A 167 10.85 -6.05 -1.37
CA ALA A 167 12.23 -5.89 -1.85
C ALA A 167 13.28 -6.16 -0.76
N LEU A 168 13.04 -5.67 0.48
CA LEU A 168 14.05 -5.73 1.54
C LEU A 168 13.91 -6.95 2.46
N SER A 169 12.72 -7.56 2.53
CA SER A 169 12.47 -8.64 3.48
C SER A 169 11.99 -9.93 2.83
N VAL A 170 10.87 -9.89 2.10
CA VAL A 170 10.24 -11.13 1.60
C VAL A 170 11.10 -11.79 0.53
N LEU A 171 11.53 -11.04 -0.49
CA LEU A 171 12.32 -11.62 -1.59
C LEU A 171 13.70 -12.11 -1.12
N PRO A 172 14.51 -11.33 -0.35
CA PRO A 172 15.74 -11.84 0.21
C PRO A 172 15.53 -13.05 1.13
N GLY A 173 14.50 -12.99 2.02
CA GLY A 173 14.20 -14.10 2.92
C GLY A 173 13.80 -15.39 2.19
N VAL A 174 13.00 -15.29 1.13
CA VAL A 174 12.66 -16.43 0.27
C VAL A 174 13.91 -16.94 -0.48
N GLY A 175 14.76 -16.02 -0.98
CA GLY A 175 16.01 -16.39 -1.65
C GLY A 175 16.92 -17.19 -0.76
N VAL A 176 17.18 -16.73 0.46
CA VAL A 176 17.99 -17.48 1.46
C VAL A 176 17.35 -18.84 1.77
N GLY A 177 16.03 -18.87 2.01
CA GLY A 177 15.32 -20.12 2.29
C GLY A 177 15.42 -21.14 1.15
N LEU A 178 15.31 -20.69 -0.10
CA LEU A 178 15.47 -21.55 -1.27
C LEU A 178 16.89 -22.08 -1.40
N ARG A 179 17.92 -21.24 -1.17
CA ARG A 179 19.33 -21.68 -1.20
C ARG A 179 19.60 -22.75 -0.15
N VAL A 180 19.21 -22.51 1.10
CA VAL A 180 19.33 -23.52 2.16
C VAL A 180 18.66 -24.84 1.76
N LEU A 181 17.51 -24.76 1.11
CA LEU A 181 16.82 -25.95 0.60
C LEU A 181 17.60 -26.63 -0.53
N PHE A 182 18.12 -25.86 -1.49
CA PHE A 182 18.91 -26.41 -2.61
C PHE A 182 20.22 -26.99 -2.13
N ASP A 183 20.92 -26.36 -1.20
CA ASP A 183 22.15 -26.87 -0.58
C ASP A 183 21.89 -28.19 0.17
N ALA A 184 20.79 -28.28 0.91
CA ALA A 184 20.39 -29.51 1.57
C ALA A 184 20.02 -30.62 0.58
N MET A 185 19.45 -30.30 -0.56
CA MET A 185 19.19 -31.27 -1.64
C MET A 185 20.50 -31.69 -2.34
N ALA A 186 21.40 -30.74 -2.60
CA ALA A 186 22.69 -30.99 -3.23
C ALA A 186 23.64 -31.86 -2.35
N SER A 187 23.53 -31.75 -1.03
CA SER A 187 24.29 -32.55 -0.08
C SER A 187 23.78 -33.99 0.08
N SER A 188 22.69 -34.37 -0.57
CA SER A 188 22.15 -35.71 -0.53
C SER A 188 22.90 -36.64 -1.48
N ASP A 189 23.09 -37.93 -1.11
CA ASP A 189 23.76 -38.93 -1.92
C ASP A 189 23.00 -39.33 -3.20
N VAL A 190 21.81 -38.78 -3.41
CA VAL A 190 20.92 -39.12 -4.52
C VAL A 190 21.19 -38.19 -5.70
N LYS A 191 21.81 -38.70 -6.76
CA LYS A 191 22.19 -37.93 -7.98
C LYS A 191 21.02 -37.12 -8.61
N VAL A 192 19.78 -37.62 -8.51
CA VAL A 192 18.61 -36.94 -9.03
C VAL A 192 18.36 -35.59 -8.30
N PHE A 193 18.59 -35.55 -6.98
CA PHE A 193 18.42 -34.32 -6.21
C PHE A 193 19.48 -33.27 -6.55
N ASN A 194 20.71 -33.69 -6.86
CA ASN A 194 21.80 -32.80 -7.30
C ASN A 194 21.47 -32.13 -8.65
N TYR A 195 20.93 -32.88 -9.62
CA TYR A 195 20.52 -32.29 -10.90
C TYR A 195 19.31 -31.37 -10.74
N LEU A 196 18.35 -31.74 -9.87
CA LEU A 196 17.16 -30.95 -9.63
C LEU A 196 17.49 -29.65 -8.89
N SER A 197 18.38 -29.68 -7.89
CA SER A 197 18.83 -28.48 -7.16
C SER A 197 19.56 -27.51 -8.09
N PHE A 198 20.47 -27.99 -8.92
CA PHE A 198 21.17 -27.15 -9.90
C PHE A 198 20.21 -26.49 -10.90
N GLY A 199 19.29 -27.26 -11.48
CA GLY A 199 18.28 -26.72 -12.40
C GLY A 199 17.36 -25.68 -11.73
N ALA A 200 16.95 -25.93 -10.48
CA ALA A 200 16.12 -25.02 -9.71
C ALA A 200 16.87 -23.73 -9.34
N GLU A 201 18.16 -23.82 -8.99
CA GLU A 201 19.00 -22.66 -8.69
C GLU A 201 19.20 -21.78 -9.93
N VAL A 202 19.51 -22.37 -11.09
CA VAL A 202 19.62 -21.65 -12.36
C VAL A 202 18.31 -20.92 -12.73
N MET A 203 17.16 -21.56 -12.49
CA MET A 203 15.86 -20.92 -12.73
C MET A 203 15.51 -19.85 -11.71
N ALA A 204 15.97 -19.97 -10.48
CA ALA A 204 15.69 -19.01 -9.40
C ALA A 204 16.64 -17.80 -9.41
N SER A 205 17.87 -17.96 -9.94
CA SER A 205 18.92 -16.93 -9.94
C SER A 205 18.51 -15.60 -10.58
N PRO A 206 17.73 -15.51 -11.68
CA PRO A 206 17.31 -14.24 -12.22
C PRO A 206 16.38 -13.45 -11.27
N VAL A 207 15.65 -14.16 -10.42
CA VAL A 207 14.69 -13.55 -9.48
C VAL A 207 15.35 -13.23 -8.14
N PHE A 208 16.21 -14.11 -7.60
CA PHE A 208 16.76 -13.98 -6.26
C PHE A 208 18.22 -13.52 -6.22
N GLY A 209 18.91 -13.51 -7.37
CA GLY A 209 20.32 -13.16 -7.49
C GLY A 209 21.25 -14.20 -6.88
N TYR A 210 22.57 -14.03 -7.03
CA TYR A 210 23.60 -14.94 -6.50
C TYR A 210 24.15 -14.53 -5.13
N SER A 211 23.91 -13.30 -4.67
CA SER A 211 24.43 -12.78 -3.41
C SER A 211 23.34 -12.67 -2.34
N ASP A 212 23.71 -12.97 -1.10
CA ASP A 212 22.84 -12.78 0.05
C ASP A 212 22.80 -11.30 0.42
N GLN A 213 21.73 -10.63 0.02
CA GLN A 213 21.48 -9.24 0.39
C GLN A 213 20.79 -9.21 1.76
N ALA A 214 21.56 -8.97 2.81
CA ALA A 214 21.04 -8.77 4.15
C ALA A 214 20.96 -7.26 4.46
N PHE A 215 19.77 -6.75 4.62
CA PHE A 215 19.53 -5.36 5.03
C PHE A 215 19.33 -5.28 6.55
N GLN A 216 20.00 -4.35 7.21
CA GLN A 216 19.76 -4.07 8.62
C GLN A 216 18.29 -3.67 8.85
N GLY A 217 17.62 -4.31 9.80
CA GLY A 217 16.21 -4.07 10.08
C GLY A 217 15.20 -4.70 9.12
N ALA A 218 15.64 -5.45 8.08
CA ALA A 218 14.75 -6.13 7.14
C ALA A 218 13.76 -7.08 7.84
N TRP A 219 14.21 -7.78 8.87
CA TRP A 219 13.38 -8.68 9.68
C TRP A 219 12.21 -7.92 10.34
N PHE A 220 12.45 -6.70 10.84
CA PHE A 220 11.41 -5.88 11.46
C PHE A 220 10.32 -5.49 10.44
N ILE A 221 10.74 -5.05 9.24
CA ILE A 221 9.81 -4.72 8.14
C ILE A 221 9.00 -5.96 7.75
N GLY A 222 9.64 -7.13 7.66
CA GLY A 222 8.98 -8.39 7.35
C GLY A 222 7.98 -8.82 8.40
N VAL A 223 8.35 -8.77 9.67
CA VAL A 223 7.44 -9.08 10.78
C VAL A 223 6.26 -8.12 10.80
N LEU A 224 6.49 -6.82 10.64
CA LEU A 224 5.43 -5.83 10.57
C LEU A 224 4.47 -6.10 9.40
N PHE A 225 5.00 -6.43 8.23
CA PHE A 225 4.22 -6.81 7.05
C PHE A 225 3.33 -8.04 7.33
N LEU A 226 3.91 -9.10 7.93
CA LEU A 226 3.17 -10.31 8.29
C LEU A 226 2.08 -10.03 9.33
N ILE A 227 2.37 -9.21 10.35
CA ILE A 227 1.37 -8.79 11.34
C ILE A 227 0.21 -8.08 10.65
N ILE A 228 0.49 -7.14 9.74
CA ILE A 228 -0.53 -6.40 8.99
C ILE A 228 -1.39 -7.35 8.14
N LEU A 229 -0.78 -8.33 7.49
CA LEU A 229 -1.53 -9.35 6.74
C LEU A 229 -2.35 -10.25 7.68
N PHE A 230 -1.80 -10.62 8.83
CA PHE A 230 -2.52 -11.42 9.83
C PHE A 230 -3.73 -10.69 10.41
N LEU A 231 -3.67 -9.37 10.59
CA LEU A 231 -4.80 -8.55 11.06
C LEU A 231 -6.04 -8.61 10.13
N ASN A 232 -5.89 -9.06 8.87
CA ASN A 232 -7.03 -9.37 8.01
C ASN A 232 -7.93 -10.51 8.56
N ARG A 233 -7.42 -11.31 9.51
CA ARG A 233 -8.19 -12.35 10.21
C ARG A 233 -9.24 -11.75 11.15
N ILE A 234 -8.97 -10.54 11.65
CA ILE A 234 -9.87 -9.80 12.55
C ILE A 234 -10.87 -9.00 11.72
N ARG A 235 -10.39 -8.31 10.65
CA ARG A 235 -11.23 -7.51 9.76
C ARG A 235 -10.68 -7.55 8.33
N PRO A 236 -11.54 -7.82 7.31
CA PRO A 236 -11.12 -7.77 5.93
C PRO A 236 -10.52 -6.40 5.56
N ARG A 237 -9.39 -6.41 4.85
CA ARG A 237 -8.67 -5.20 4.45
C ARG A 237 -8.32 -4.26 5.61
N PHE A 238 -7.83 -4.82 6.71
CA PHE A 238 -7.53 -4.08 7.94
C PHE A 238 -6.71 -2.80 7.68
N TRP A 239 -5.60 -2.90 6.95
CA TRP A 239 -4.75 -1.76 6.62
C TRP A 239 -5.53 -0.66 5.89
N CYS A 240 -6.22 -1.01 4.80
CA CYS A 240 -6.96 -0.06 3.96
C CYS A 240 -8.08 0.67 4.72
N ARG A 241 -8.64 0.04 5.75
CA ARG A 241 -9.74 0.58 6.55
C ARG A 241 -9.27 1.44 7.72
N THR A 242 -8.11 1.11 8.33
CA THR A 242 -7.69 1.69 9.61
C THR A 242 -6.45 2.57 9.52
N LEU A 243 -5.46 2.22 8.71
CA LEU A 243 -4.13 2.85 8.75
C LEU A 243 -3.76 3.60 7.47
N CYS A 244 -4.27 3.19 6.31
CA CYS A 244 -3.84 3.68 5.01
C CYS A 244 -4.12 5.18 4.79
N PRO A 245 -3.11 6.06 4.75
CA PRO A 245 -3.29 7.50 4.53
C PRO A 245 -3.74 7.81 3.09
N LEU A 246 -3.26 7.07 2.08
CA LEU A 246 -3.76 7.17 0.72
C LEU A 246 -5.27 6.87 0.68
N GLY A 247 -5.70 5.82 1.40
CA GLY A 247 -7.11 5.49 1.53
C GLY A 247 -7.94 6.57 2.23
N ALA A 248 -7.34 7.32 3.16
CA ALA A 248 -7.99 8.48 3.78
C ALA A 248 -8.12 9.65 2.79
N LEU A 249 -7.06 9.99 2.06
CA LEU A 249 -7.06 11.05 1.04
C LEU A 249 -8.11 10.80 -0.03
N LEU A 250 -8.06 9.61 -0.67
CA LEU A 250 -9.04 9.23 -1.69
C LEU A 250 -10.46 9.13 -1.12
N GLY A 251 -10.59 8.77 0.18
CA GLY A 251 -11.86 8.78 0.89
C GLY A 251 -12.47 10.17 1.03
N LEU A 252 -11.65 11.18 1.31
CA LEU A 252 -12.10 12.58 1.35
C LEU A 252 -12.56 13.06 -0.03
N CYS A 253 -11.82 12.77 -1.08
CA CYS A 253 -12.17 13.12 -2.45
C CYS A 253 -13.45 12.40 -2.92
N SER A 254 -13.62 11.13 -2.58
CA SER A 254 -14.77 10.33 -3.02
C SER A 254 -16.11 10.78 -2.41
N ARG A 255 -16.09 11.63 -1.38
CA ARG A 255 -17.34 12.18 -0.79
C ARG A 255 -18.19 12.96 -1.79
N VAL A 256 -17.53 13.59 -2.75
CA VAL A 256 -18.17 14.34 -3.83
C VAL A 256 -18.28 13.53 -5.12
N SER A 257 -18.10 12.20 -5.07
CA SER A 257 -18.13 11.40 -6.29
C SER A 257 -19.52 11.40 -6.94
N ILE A 258 -19.49 11.35 -8.28
CA ILE A 258 -20.68 11.33 -9.12
C ILE A 258 -21.33 9.96 -9.11
N LEU A 259 -20.50 8.89 -9.05
CA LEU A 259 -20.99 7.51 -8.93
C LEU A 259 -21.52 7.25 -7.53
N ARG A 260 -22.79 6.85 -7.42
CA ARG A 260 -23.50 6.64 -6.14
C ARG A 260 -24.17 5.29 -6.09
N LEU A 261 -24.26 4.78 -4.86
CA LEU A 261 -25.06 3.61 -4.55
C LEU A 261 -26.50 4.07 -4.25
N GLU A 262 -27.43 3.71 -5.11
CA GLU A 262 -28.85 3.81 -4.86
C GLU A 262 -29.34 2.56 -4.12
N LYS A 263 -30.24 2.77 -3.19
CA LYS A 263 -30.78 1.73 -2.31
C LYS A 263 -32.31 1.81 -2.37
N ASP A 264 -32.90 0.72 -2.79
CA ASP A 264 -34.33 0.53 -2.81
C ASP A 264 -34.75 -0.23 -1.55
N GLN A 265 -35.45 0.46 -0.64
CA GLN A 265 -35.86 -0.10 0.65
C GLN A 265 -37.03 -1.06 0.50
N ASP A 266 -37.90 -0.84 -0.47
CA ASP A 266 -39.12 -1.64 -0.69
C ASP A 266 -38.78 -3.04 -1.18
N LYS A 267 -37.67 -3.19 -1.94
CA LYS A 267 -37.16 -4.47 -2.40
C LYS A 267 -36.27 -5.20 -1.40
N CYS A 268 -35.91 -4.56 -0.30
CA CYS A 268 -34.93 -5.11 0.63
C CYS A 268 -35.55 -6.11 1.62
N THR A 269 -35.07 -7.35 1.59
CA THR A 269 -35.47 -8.42 2.54
C THR A 269 -34.63 -8.47 3.80
N ASN A 270 -33.77 -7.49 4.08
CA ASN A 270 -32.87 -7.40 5.23
C ASN A 270 -31.93 -8.63 5.42
N CYS A 271 -31.61 -9.35 4.35
CA CYS A 271 -30.77 -10.57 4.38
C CYS A 271 -29.28 -10.31 4.72
N GLN A 272 -28.82 -9.09 4.79
CA GLN A 272 -27.46 -8.63 5.14
C GLN A 272 -26.33 -9.15 4.24
N LEU A 273 -26.61 -9.78 3.10
CA LEU A 273 -25.61 -10.27 2.18
C LEU A 273 -24.73 -9.16 1.59
N CYS A 274 -25.30 -7.98 1.41
CA CYS A 274 -24.56 -6.78 0.97
C CYS A 274 -23.52 -6.33 2.02
N VAL A 275 -23.83 -6.38 3.31
CA VAL A 275 -22.90 -6.07 4.40
C VAL A 275 -21.84 -7.16 4.51
N LYS A 276 -22.23 -8.44 4.46
CA LYS A 276 -21.31 -9.57 4.48
C LYS A 276 -20.27 -9.52 3.36
N SER A 277 -20.62 -9.00 2.19
CA SER A 277 -19.72 -8.86 1.03
C SER A 277 -18.95 -7.54 1.01
N CYS A 278 -19.27 -6.56 1.89
CA CYS A 278 -18.69 -5.22 1.89
C CYS A 278 -17.33 -5.17 2.57
N GLN A 279 -16.26 -5.15 1.79
CA GLN A 279 -14.88 -5.10 2.31
C GLN A 279 -14.47 -3.71 2.85
N GLY A 280 -15.14 -2.63 2.45
CA GLY A 280 -14.85 -1.26 2.87
C GLY A 280 -15.57 -0.82 4.14
N ALA A 281 -16.57 -1.57 4.60
CA ALA A 281 -17.50 -1.15 5.67
C ALA A 281 -18.22 0.18 5.37
N ALA A 282 -18.77 0.27 4.16
CA ALA A 282 -19.44 1.47 3.65
C ALA A 282 -20.96 1.49 3.89
N SER A 283 -21.49 0.61 4.75
CA SER A 283 -22.93 0.49 5.08
C SER A 283 -23.83 0.42 3.84
N PRO A 284 -23.71 -0.61 2.99
CA PRO A 284 -24.48 -0.71 1.75
C PRO A 284 -25.93 -1.09 1.95
N MET A 285 -26.35 -1.47 3.16
CA MET A 285 -27.69 -1.93 3.46
C MET A 285 -28.71 -0.81 3.28
N PRO A 286 -29.86 -1.05 2.62
CA PRO A 286 -30.99 -0.13 2.64
C PRO A 286 -31.42 0.19 4.09
N GLY A 287 -31.85 1.43 4.33
CA GLY A 287 -32.13 1.94 5.68
C GLY A 287 -30.94 2.52 6.42
N GLU A 288 -29.70 2.11 6.10
CA GLU A 288 -28.48 2.68 6.66
C GLU A 288 -27.92 3.80 5.78
N LYS A 289 -27.22 4.77 6.39
CA LYS A 289 -26.55 5.83 5.64
C LYS A 289 -25.31 5.30 4.95
N TRP A 290 -25.28 5.37 3.63
CA TRP A 290 -24.11 4.94 2.86
C TRP A 290 -22.91 5.87 3.08
N GLU A 291 -21.79 5.27 3.39
CA GLU A 291 -20.50 5.95 3.61
C GLU A 291 -19.66 5.90 2.34
N ASN A 292 -19.83 6.87 1.45
CA ASN A 292 -19.09 6.91 0.20
C ASN A 292 -17.58 6.98 0.41
N ALA A 293 -17.12 7.72 1.43
CA ALA A 293 -15.71 7.80 1.80
C ALA A 293 -15.07 6.45 2.13
N GLU A 294 -15.84 5.44 2.49
CA GLU A 294 -15.36 4.09 2.80
C GLU A 294 -15.61 3.09 1.67
N CYS A 295 -16.41 3.47 0.68
CA CYS A 295 -16.74 2.60 -0.45
C CYS A 295 -15.53 2.45 -1.39
N LEU A 296 -15.14 1.20 -1.65
CA LEU A 296 -14.03 0.86 -2.56
C LEU A 296 -14.48 0.70 -4.03
N ALA A 297 -15.72 1.06 -4.34
CA ALA A 297 -16.35 0.85 -5.65
C ALA A 297 -16.18 -0.59 -6.19
N CYS A 298 -16.19 -1.59 -5.30
CA CYS A 298 -15.86 -2.98 -5.65
C CYS A 298 -17.04 -3.78 -6.21
N PHE A 299 -18.24 -3.24 -6.22
CA PHE A 299 -19.50 -3.81 -6.73
C PHE A 299 -19.92 -5.16 -6.11
N ASN A 300 -19.25 -5.63 -5.05
CA ASN A 300 -19.60 -6.90 -4.41
C ASN A 300 -21.00 -6.90 -3.80
N CYS A 301 -21.41 -5.79 -3.14
CA CYS A 301 -22.74 -5.66 -2.55
C CYS A 301 -23.85 -5.70 -3.62
N PHE A 302 -23.61 -5.06 -4.77
CA PHE A 302 -24.51 -5.07 -5.91
C PHE A 302 -24.67 -6.48 -6.47
N HIS A 303 -23.57 -7.24 -6.61
CA HIS A 303 -23.60 -8.62 -7.09
C HIS A 303 -24.23 -9.59 -6.08
N ALA A 304 -24.06 -9.35 -4.79
CA ALA A 304 -24.54 -10.22 -3.72
C ALA A 304 -26.02 -10.04 -3.38
N CYS A 305 -26.65 -8.97 -3.88
CA CYS A 305 -28.07 -8.70 -3.60
C CYS A 305 -29.00 -9.55 -4.47
N PRO A 306 -29.77 -10.50 -3.92
CA PRO A 306 -30.66 -11.34 -4.71
C PRO A 306 -31.86 -10.56 -5.26
N GLU A 307 -32.35 -9.58 -4.50
CA GLU A 307 -33.54 -8.80 -4.85
C GLU A 307 -33.23 -7.57 -5.74
N ASN A 308 -31.98 -7.40 -6.17
CA ASN A 308 -31.54 -6.21 -6.92
C ASN A 308 -31.95 -4.87 -6.28
N ALA A 309 -32.01 -4.83 -4.94
CA ALA A 309 -32.34 -3.63 -4.17
C ALA A 309 -31.20 -2.58 -4.18
N LEU A 310 -30.06 -2.89 -4.77
CA LEU A 310 -28.89 -2.03 -4.87
C LEU A 310 -28.54 -1.76 -6.33
N SER A 311 -28.25 -0.51 -6.66
CA SER A 311 -27.76 -0.13 -7.99
C SER A 311 -26.73 0.98 -7.88
N PHE A 312 -25.79 1.06 -8.83
CA PHE A 312 -24.86 2.17 -8.95
C PHE A 312 -25.29 3.06 -10.10
N LYS A 313 -25.52 4.34 -9.83
CA LYS A 313 -25.90 5.32 -10.84
C LYS A 313 -25.05 6.57 -10.77
N PHE A 314 -24.94 7.26 -11.89
CA PHE A 314 -24.33 8.58 -11.96
C PHE A 314 -25.38 9.62 -11.58
N SER A 315 -25.08 10.45 -10.60
CA SER A 315 -25.94 11.52 -10.10
C SER A 315 -25.22 12.86 -10.14
N TRP A 316 -25.83 13.84 -10.80
CA TRP A 316 -25.36 15.22 -10.85
C TRP A 316 -26.48 16.16 -10.44
N PRO A 317 -26.26 17.18 -9.59
CA PRO A 317 -24.99 17.50 -8.92
C PRO A 317 -24.61 16.50 -7.83
N PRO A 318 -23.31 16.35 -7.55
CA PRO A 318 -22.86 15.46 -6.49
C PRO A 318 -23.37 15.97 -5.14
N GLY A 319 -24.17 15.17 -4.44
CA GLY A 319 -24.59 15.54 -3.08
C GLY A 319 -23.43 15.34 -2.09
N LEU A 320 -23.26 16.25 -1.16
CA LEU A 320 -22.26 16.15 -0.10
C LEU A 320 -22.61 15.01 0.86
N ASN A 321 -21.82 13.95 0.85
CA ASN A 321 -21.89 12.91 1.87
C ASN A 321 -21.32 13.40 3.21
N PRO A 322 -21.75 12.80 4.34
CA PRO A 322 -21.34 13.25 5.65
C PRO A 322 -19.82 13.25 5.80
N ARG A 323 -19.31 14.25 6.52
CA ARG A 323 -17.89 14.32 6.88
C ARG A 323 -17.52 13.13 7.77
N PRO A 324 -16.30 12.60 7.66
CA PRO A 324 -15.78 11.72 8.70
C PRO A 324 -15.94 12.45 10.04
N ASP A 325 -16.57 11.77 11.00
CA ASP A 325 -16.74 12.33 12.33
C ASP A 325 -15.38 12.29 13.06
N MET A 326 -14.64 13.38 12.93
CA MET A 326 -13.38 13.60 13.62
C MET A 326 -13.63 14.64 14.72
N GLY A 327 -13.49 14.21 15.98
CA GLY A 327 -13.56 15.13 17.10
C GLY A 327 -12.44 16.19 17.01
N ARG A 328 -12.73 17.43 17.39
CA ARG A 328 -11.75 18.54 17.40
C ARG A 328 -10.44 18.17 18.12
N ARG A 329 -10.54 17.48 19.28
CA ARG A 329 -9.38 17.00 20.06
C ARG A 329 -8.48 16.06 19.25
N ALA A 330 -9.06 15.26 18.42
CA ALA A 330 -8.37 14.28 17.63
C ALA A 330 -7.64 14.94 16.44
N VAL A 331 -8.22 15.95 15.80
CA VAL A 331 -7.53 16.74 14.77
C VAL A 331 -6.33 17.45 15.38
N LEU A 332 -6.50 18.10 16.53
CA LEU A 332 -5.41 18.76 17.28
C LEU A 332 -4.31 17.75 17.66
N GLY A 333 -4.69 16.57 18.15
CA GLY A 333 -3.71 15.50 18.46
C GLY A 333 -2.91 15.05 17.25
N GLY A 334 -3.53 14.92 16.08
CA GLY A 334 -2.85 14.60 14.82
C GLY A 334 -1.88 15.69 14.37
N LEU A 335 -2.27 16.96 14.50
CA LEU A 335 -1.41 18.11 14.19
C LEU A 335 -0.20 18.15 15.13
N VAL A 336 -0.43 18.05 16.45
CA VAL A 336 0.66 18.02 17.45
C VAL A 336 1.61 16.86 17.17
N ALA A 337 1.11 15.65 16.94
CA ALA A 337 1.95 14.49 16.62
C ALA A 337 2.80 14.72 15.36
N GLY A 338 2.21 15.28 14.29
CA GLY A 338 2.94 15.57 13.05
C GLY A 338 4.02 16.64 13.21
N VAL A 339 3.76 17.68 13.98
CA VAL A 339 4.73 18.76 14.26
C VAL A 339 5.82 18.29 15.23
N SER A 340 5.48 17.47 16.23
CA SER A 340 6.47 17.00 17.22
C SER A 340 7.45 15.98 16.66
N PHE A 341 7.04 15.20 15.65
CA PHE A 341 7.85 14.10 15.13
C PHE A 341 9.21 14.53 14.55
N PRO A 342 9.35 15.65 13.81
CA PRO A 342 10.65 16.14 13.35
C PRO A 342 11.63 16.46 14.48
N PHE A 343 11.11 16.97 15.58
CA PHE A 343 11.95 17.28 16.77
C PHE A 343 12.44 16.01 17.46
N LEU A 344 11.58 14.99 17.58
CA LEU A 344 11.96 13.70 18.14
C LEU A 344 12.97 12.96 17.25
N GLY A 345 12.81 13.01 15.94
CA GLY A 345 13.75 12.39 14.99
C GLY A 345 15.13 13.07 14.98
N ARG A 346 15.20 14.39 15.22
CA ARG A 346 16.48 15.10 15.39
C ARG A 346 17.19 14.73 16.68
N LEU A 347 16.47 14.47 17.75
CA LEU A 347 17.05 13.98 19.01
C LEU A 347 17.70 12.61 18.85
N ASP A 348 17.09 11.72 18.07
CA ASP A 348 17.64 10.39 17.77
C ASP A 348 18.93 10.49 16.94
N GLY A 349 18.98 11.41 15.97
CA GLY A 349 20.19 11.69 15.18
C GLY A 349 21.39 12.20 16.02
N GLN A 350 21.13 12.86 17.16
CA GLN A 350 22.20 13.27 18.10
C GLN A 350 22.64 12.14 19.04
N LEU A 351 21.74 11.19 19.36
CA LEU A 351 22.06 10.01 20.16
C LEU A 351 22.80 8.94 19.34
N SER A 352 22.68 8.96 18.03
CA SER A 352 23.37 8.03 17.12
C SER A 352 24.78 8.45 16.72
N LYS A 353 25.38 9.48 17.36
CA LYS A 353 26.82 9.80 17.25
C LYS A 353 27.72 8.72 17.87
N VAL A 354 27.36 7.46 17.69
CA VAL A 354 28.31 6.38 17.82
C VAL A 354 29.13 6.40 16.52
N SER A 355 30.34 6.89 16.60
CA SER A 355 31.30 6.80 15.50
C SER A 355 31.40 5.34 15.10
N ASP A 356 30.80 4.99 13.96
CA ASP A 356 30.94 3.64 13.42
C ASP A 356 32.40 3.46 13.00
N PRO A 357 33.18 2.60 13.67
CA PRO A 357 34.59 2.38 13.33
C PRO A 357 34.80 1.83 11.92
N ARG A 358 33.71 1.47 11.22
CA ARG A 358 33.71 1.00 9.83
C ARG A 358 33.49 2.11 8.81
N LEU A 359 33.25 3.34 9.24
CA LEU A 359 33.07 4.47 8.35
C LEU A 359 34.43 4.83 7.73
N ILE A 360 34.66 4.39 6.52
CA ILE A 360 35.86 4.77 5.74
C ILE A 360 35.65 6.21 5.28
N ARG A 361 36.33 7.15 5.94
CA ARG A 361 36.31 8.56 5.54
C ARG A 361 37.25 8.78 4.35
N PRO A 362 36.83 9.52 3.32
CA PRO A 362 37.74 9.90 2.23
C PRO A 362 38.90 10.74 2.79
N PRO A 363 40.12 10.61 2.22
CA PRO A 363 41.24 11.46 2.61
C PRO A 363 40.91 12.93 2.42
N GLY A 364 41.04 13.75 3.46
CA GLY A 364 40.73 15.19 3.44
C GLY A 364 39.33 15.55 3.94
N SER A 365 38.53 14.61 4.45
CA SER A 365 37.27 14.95 5.12
C SER A 365 37.54 15.65 6.46
N LEU A 366 36.80 16.73 6.73
CA LEU A 366 36.86 17.46 8.00
C LEU A 366 36.41 16.58 9.18
N PRO A 367 36.97 16.75 10.39
CA PRO A 367 36.45 16.11 11.60
C PRO A 367 35.00 16.52 11.87
N GLU A 368 34.23 15.62 12.52
CA GLU A 368 32.81 15.88 12.86
C GLU A 368 32.60 17.06 13.79
N ASP A 369 33.65 17.45 14.51
CA ASP A 369 33.60 18.56 15.47
C ASP A 369 33.65 19.94 14.80
N ASP A 370 33.87 19.99 13.46
CA ASP A 370 33.93 21.23 12.67
C ASP A 370 32.63 21.46 11.85
N PHE A 371 31.59 20.66 12.09
CA PHE A 371 30.23 20.83 11.55
C PHE A 371 29.26 21.16 12.72
#